data_4300656a21c3a6e35cd71a7c97e0a02e
#
_entry.id   4300656a21c3a6e35cd71a7c97e0a02e
#
_cell.length_a   1.000
_cell.length_b   1.000
_cell.length_c   1.000
_cell.angle_alpha   90.00
_cell.angle_beta   90.00
_cell.angle_gamma   90.00
#
_symmetry.space_group_name_H-M   'P 1'
#
loop_
_entity.id
_entity.type
_entity.pdbx_description
1 polymer ?
#
loop_
_entity_poly.entity_id
_entity_poly.type
_entity_poly.pdbx_seq_one_letter_code
_entity_poly.pdbx_strand_id
1 'polypeptide(L)'
;EQARPNLSGKIDIFYTQDQAPFALLQINELQGNILTALALVMIIVVAAMGLRSGLIVGLGIPMSLLFALSILYVIGFTYNFMVMMGMLLALGMLIDGSIVVTEYADRRMLKGDHRQVAYATAAKRMFWPVTASIATTLAAFLPLMFWPGLDGKFMRYLPITVFAVLAGSLMY
;
A
#
# COMPACT_ATOMS: atom_id res chain seq x y z
N GLU A 1 -9.19 -27.24 -16.59
CA GLU A 1 -9.05 -28.65 -16.13
C GLU A 1 -10.38 -29.31 -15.74
N GLN A 2 -11.35 -28.56 -15.19
CA GLN A 2 -12.65 -29.13 -14.79
C GLN A 2 -13.56 -29.57 -15.98
N ALA A 3 -13.29 -29.09 -17.18
CA ALA A 3 -14.06 -29.44 -18.38
C ALA A 3 -13.57 -30.72 -19.10
N ARG A 4 -12.40 -31.25 -18.72
CA ARG A 4 -11.81 -32.46 -19.35
C ARG A 4 -12.64 -33.73 -19.28
N PRO A 5 -13.39 -34.02 -18.18
CA PRO A 5 -14.12 -35.31 -18.11
C PRO A 5 -15.32 -35.44 -19.04
N ASN A 6 -15.80 -34.30 -19.61
CA ASN A 6 -17.02 -34.29 -20.42
C ASN A 6 -16.80 -34.17 -21.92
N LEU A 7 -15.54 -34.15 -22.37
CA LEU A 7 -15.20 -34.07 -23.80
C LEU A 7 -14.98 -35.50 -24.36
N SER A 8 -15.83 -35.92 -25.28
CA SER A 8 -15.65 -37.18 -26.01
C SER A 8 -14.30 -37.15 -26.74
N GLY A 9 -13.53 -38.24 -26.68
CA GLY A 9 -12.12 -38.39 -27.07
C GLY A 9 -11.73 -38.05 -28.52
N LYS A 10 -12.41 -37.11 -29.18
CA LYS A 10 -12.12 -36.57 -30.51
C LYS A 10 -11.70 -35.09 -30.52
N ILE A 11 -11.57 -34.45 -29.35
CA ILE A 11 -11.18 -33.04 -29.29
C ILE A 11 -9.86 -32.94 -28.53
N ASP A 12 -8.80 -32.65 -29.27
CA ASP A 12 -7.50 -32.27 -28.69
C ASP A 12 -7.52 -30.77 -28.32
N ILE A 13 -7.46 -30.49 -27.03
CA ILE A 13 -7.37 -29.12 -26.53
C ILE A 13 -5.91 -28.70 -26.52
N PHE A 14 -5.51 -27.88 -27.48
CA PHE A 14 -4.21 -27.24 -27.49
C PHE A 14 -4.32 -25.88 -26.77
N TYR A 15 -3.61 -25.72 -25.66
CA TYR A 15 -3.41 -24.42 -25.00
C TYR A 15 -2.39 -23.61 -25.81
N THR A 16 -2.87 -22.79 -26.73
CA THR A 16 -2.01 -21.98 -27.62
C THR A 16 -1.41 -20.76 -26.89
N GLN A 17 -1.98 -20.35 -25.77
CA GLN A 17 -1.53 -19.18 -25.00
C GLN A 17 -1.85 -19.39 -23.52
N ASP A 18 -1.04 -20.18 -22.83
CA ASP A 18 -1.12 -20.30 -21.38
C ASP A 18 -0.43 -19.08 -20.75
N GLN A 19 -1.24 -18.11 -20.31
CA GLN A 19 -0.75 -16.90 -19.66
C GLN A 19 -0.48 -17.10 -18.15
N ALA A 20 -0.82 -18.26 -17.59
CA ALA A 20 -0.64 -18.53 -16.17
C ALA A 20 0.83 -18.45 -15.71
N PRO A 21 1.82 -19.03 -16.42
CA PRO A 21 3.22 -18.88 -16.02
C PRO A 21 3.71 -17.42 -16.12
N PHE A 22 3.23 -16.66 -17.10
CA PHE A 22 3.58 -15.26 -17.27
C PHE A 22 3.01 -14.39 -16.12
N ALA A 23 1.76 -14.64 -15.72
CA ALA A 23 1.14 -13.95 -14.58
C ALA A 23 1.87 -14.26 -13.27
N LEU A 24 2.29 -15.51 -13.05
CA LEU A 24 3.06 -15.88 -11.86
C LEU A 24 4.44 -15.22 -11.82
N LEU A 25 5.13 -15.12 -12.97
CA LEU A 25 6.40 -14.39 -13.06
C LEU A 25 6.22 -12.91 -12.73
N GLN A 26 5.18 -12.26 -13.28
CA GLN A 26 4.88 -10.86 -12.97
C GLN A 26 4.57 -10.64 -11.48
N ILE A 27 3.81 -11.54 -10.86
CA ILE A 27 3.50 -11.46 -9.42
C ILE A 27 4.77 -11.59 -8.59
N ASN A 28 5.63 -12.54 -8.88
CA ASN A 28 6.90 -12.73 -8.17
C ASN A 28 7.83 -11.53 -8.33
N GLU A 29 7.92 -10.96 -9.53
CA GLU A 29 8.70 -9.77 -9.80
C GLU A 29 8.19 -8.55 -9.02
N LEU A 30 6.89 -8.31 -9.02
CA LEU A 30 6.28 -7.23 -8.24
C LEU A 30 6.45 -7.42 -6.73
N GLN A 31 6.35 -8.65 -6.24
CA GLN A 31 6.60 -8.94 -4.83
C GLN A 31 8.05 -8.63 -4.45
N GLY A 32 9.01 -8.98 -5.30
CA GLY A 32 10.41 -8.59 -5.15
C GLY A 32 10.59 -7.07 -5.12
N ASN A 33 9.90 -6.36 -6.02
CA ASN A 33 9.92 -4.90 -6.08
C ASN A 33 9.33 -4.25 -4.84
N ILE A 34 8.23 -4.78 -4.29
CA ILE A 34 7.64 -4.30 -3.02
C ILE A 34 8.62 -4.46 -1.86
N LEU A 35 9.28 -5.63 -1.76
CA LEU A 35 10.27 -5.88 -0.71
C LEU A 35 11.49 -4.96 -0.84
N THR A 36 11.97 -4.76 -2.06
CA THR A 36 13.10 -3.86 -2.35
C THR A 36 12.73 -2.41 -2.05
N ALA A 37 11.55 -1.96 -2.45
CA ALA A 37 11.04 -0.64 -2.15
C ALA A 37 10.88 -0.44 -0.64
N LEU A 38 10.34 -1.42 0.09
CA LEU A 38 10.22 -1.39 1.54
C LEU A 38 11.58 -1.26 2.22
N ALA A 39 12.58 -2.03 1.79
CA ALA A 39 13.93 -1.95 2.33
C ALA A 39 14.58 -0.59 2.07
N LEU A 40 14.44 -0.06 0.86
CA LEU A 40 14.99 1.24 0.47
C LEU A 40 14.34 2.38 1.26
N VAL A 41 13.03 2.33 1.41
CA VAL A 41 12.25 3.27 2.23
C VAL A 41 12.69 3.22 3.69
N MET A 42 12.86 2.03 4.26
CA MET A 42 13.36 1.86 5.63
C MET A 42 14.73 2.53 5.81
N ILE A 43 15.64 2.34 4.85
CA ILE A 43 16.96 2.97 4.88
C ILE A 43 16.84 4.49 4.86
N ILE A 44 16.03 5.05 3.97
CA ILE A 44 15.83 6.50 3.84
C ILE A 44 15.23 7.07 5.13
N VAL A 45 14.19 6.45 5.69
CA VAL A 45 13.53 6.89 6.91
C VAL A 45 14.49 6.84 8.09
N VAL A 46 15.27 5.77 8.23
CA VAL A 46 16.29 5.66 9.29
C VAL A 46 17.39 6.69 9.11
N ALA A 47 17.83 6.96 7.87
CA ALA A 47 18.84 7.98 7.58
C ALA A 47 18.37 9.39 7.89
N ALA A 48 17.09 9.70 7.59
CA ALA A 48 16.51 11.03 7.80
C ALA A 48 16.17 11.32 9.27
N MET A 49 15.67 10.32 10.02
CA MET A 49 15.09 10.50 11.36
C MET A 49 15.93 9.89 12.48
N GLY A 50 17.06 9.27 12.13
CA GLY A 50 17.89 8.52 13.06
C GLY A 50 17.31 7.15 13.41
N LEU A 51 18.15 6.28 13.97
CA LEU A 51 17.88 4.85 14.13
C LEU A 51 16.60 4.57 14.96
N ARG A 52 16.42 5.27 16.08
CA ARG A 52 15.30 5.00 16.99
C ARG A 52 13.94 5.43 16.42
N SER A 53 13.84 6.67 15.96
CA SER A 53 12.60 7.20 15.37
C SER A 53 12.31 6.56 14.02
N GLY A 54 13.35 6.37 13.20
CA GLY A 54 13.25 5.73 11.90
C GLY A 54 12.78 4.27 11.96
N LEU A 55 13.22 3.49 12.95
CA LEU A 55 12.75 2.11 13.13
C LEU A 55 11.26 2.07 13.53
N ILE A 56 10.83 2.95 14.42
CA ILE A 56 9.41 3.00 14.84
C ILE A 56 8.54 3.33 13.64
N VAL A 57 8.82 4.42 12.93
CA VAL A 57 8.07 4.83 11.73
C VAL A 57 8.16 3.77 10.63
N GLY A 58 9.35 3.24 10.41
CA GLY A 58 9.58 2.22 9.39
C GLY A 58 8.82 0.92 9.63
N LEU A 59 8.65 0.48 10.88
CA LEU A 59 7.83 -0.68 11.23
C LEU A 59 6.33 -0.43 10.99
N GLY A 60 5.88 0.81 11.03
CA GLY A 60 4.51 1.17 10.68
C GLY A 60 4.16 0.85 9.23
N ILE A 61 5.14 0.88 8.33
CA ILE A 61 4.92 0.60 6.91
C ILE A 61 4.46 -0.84 6.66
N PRO A 62 5.21 -1.88 7.08
CA PRO A 62 4.75 -3.25 6.90
C PRO A 62 3.46 -3.55 7.67
N MET A 63 3.24 -2.94 8.83
CA MET A 63 1.98 -3.08 9.58
C MET A 63 0.80 -2.51 8.80
N SER A 64 0.95 -1.34 8.19
CA SER A 64 -0.10 -0.74 7.34
C SER A 64 -0.39 -1.59 6.10
N LEU A 65 0.62 -2.19 5.47
CA LEU A 65 0.44 -3.11 4.35
C LEU A 65 -0.29 -4.38 4.77
N LEU A 66 0.07 -4.98 5.91
CA LEU A 66 -0.61 -6.16 6.46
C LEU A 66 -2.07 -5.86 6.81
N PHE A 67 -2.33 -4.69 7.38
CA PHE A 67 -3.68 -4.24 7.68
C PHE A 67 -4.51 -4.08 6.38
N ALA A 68 -3.93 -3.48 5.35
CA ALA A 68 -4.57 -3.36 4.05
C ALA A 68 -4.89 -4.72 3.42
N LEU A 69 -3.94 -5.66 3.44
CA LEU A 69 -4.16 -7.03 2.97
C LEU A 69 -5.29 -7.72 3.74
N SER A 70 -5.37 -7.50 5.05
CA SER A 70 -6.46 -8.02 5.88
C SER A 70 -7.82 -7.45 5.47
N ILE A 71 -7.90 -6.15 5.22
CA ILE A 71 -9.12 -5.51 4.70
C ILE A 71 -9.50 -6.07 3.33
N LEU A 72 -8.56 -6.15 2.39
CA LEU A 72 -8.79 -6.66 1.04
C LEU A 72 -9.27 -8.11 1.07
N TYR A 73 -8.70 -8.93 1.96
CA TYR A 73 -9.13 -10.31 2.18
C TYR A 73 -10.59 -10.40 2.68
N VAL A 74 -10.97 -9.57 3.66
CA VAL A 74 -12.34 -9.52 4.21
C VAL A 74 -13.35 -9.07 3.14
N ILE A 75 -12.97 -8.13 2.28
CA ILE A 75 -13.81 -7.66 1.16
C ILE A 75 -13.93 -8.73 0.05
N GLY A 76 -13.08 -9.76 0.08
CA GLY A 76 -13.07 -10.84 -0.92
C GLY A 76 -12.24 -10.49 -2.18
N PHE A 77 -11.33 -9.54 -2.08
CA PHE A 77 -10.43 -9.22 -3.17
C PHE A 77 -9.32 -10.27 -3.29
N THR A 78 -9.11 -10.74 -4.52
CA THR A 78 -8.00 -11.64 -4.82
C THR A 78 -6.69 -10.86 -4.95
N TYR A 79 -5.62 -11.47 -4.49
CA TYR A 79 -4.26 -10.96 -4.67
C TYR A 79 -3.91 -11.01 -6.17
N ASN A 80 -3.86 -9.88 -6.82
CA ASN A 80 -3.64 -9.74 -8.24
C ASN A 80 -2.66 -8.59 -8.55
N PHE A 81 -2.27 -8.49 -9.82
CA PHE A 81 -1.35 -7.46 -10.32
C PHE A 81 -1.77 -6.04 -9.91
N MET A 82 -3.06 -5.70 -10.01
CA MET A 82 -3.55 -4.35 -9.69
C MET A 82 -3.48 -4.05 -8.19
N VAL A 83 -3.75 -5.04 -7.33
CA VAL A 83 -3.58 -4.91 -5.87
C VAL A 83 -2.12 -4.67 -5.54
N MET A 84 -1.20 -5.39 -6.16
CA MET A 84 0.24 -5.23 -5.92
C MET A 84 0.75 -3.87 -6.40
N MET A 85 0.31 -3.41 -7.57
CA MET A 85 0.62 -2.07 -8.06
C MET A 85 0.06 -0.99 -7.13
N GLY A 86 -1.16 -1.18 -6.61
CA GLY A 86 -1.75 -0.30 -5.61
C GLY A 86 -0.95 -0.25 -4.31
N MET A 87 -0.47 -1.40 -3.82
CA MET A 87 0.41 -1.46 -2.63
C MET A 87 1.75 -0.76 -2.87
N LEU A 88 2.37 -0.98 -4.04
CA LEU A 88 3.63 -0.34 -4.38
C LEU A 88 3.48 1.19 -4.47
N LEU A 89 2.41 1.67 -5.08
CA LEU A 89 2.08 3.09 -5.17
C LEU A 89 1.81 3.69 -3.78
N ALA A 90 0.99 3.02 -2.98
CA ALA A 90 0.66 3.45 -1.64
C ALA A 90 1.88 3.50 -0.72
N LEU A 91 2.85 2.59 -0.90
CA LEU A 91 4.09 2.55 -0.13
C LEU A 91 4.88 3.87 -0.26
N GLY A 92 4.94 4.47 -1.45
CA GLY A 92 5.56 5.77 -1.66
C GLY A 92 4.84 6.92 -0.95
N MET A 93 3.52 6.83 -0.80
CA MET A 93 2.71 7.88 -0.16
C MET A 93 2.58 7.73 1.37
N LEU A 94 2.88 6.54 1.88
CA LEU A 94 2.68 6.17 3.28
C LEU A 94 3.64 6.90 4.23
N ILE A 95 4.80 7.29 3.72
CA ILE A 95 5.90 7.85 4.48
C ILE A 95 5.68 9.33 4.77
N ASP A 96 5.06 10.06 3.86
CA ASP A 96 4.94 11.52 3.93
C ASP A 96 4.26 11.98 5.22
N GLY A 97 3.17 11.33 5.63
CA GLY A 97 2.47 11.63 6.87
C GLY A 97 3.33 11.42 8.11
N SER A 98 4.06 10.32 8.15
CA SER A 98 4.94 9.96 9.28
C SER A 98 6.14 10.91 9.40
N ILE A 99 6.72 11.33 8.27
CA ILE A 99 7.82 12.30 8.24
C ILE A 99 7.36 13.63 8.83
N VAL A 100 6.21 14.16 8.38
CA VAL A 100 5.68 15.45 8.83
C VAL A 100 5.42 15.45 10.35
N VAL A 101 4.81 14.37 10.87
CA VAL A 101 4.54 14.25 12.32
C VAL A 101 5.84 14.22 13.11
N THR A 102 6.83 13.44 12.66
CA THR A 102 8.10 13.28 13.37
C THR A 102 8.94 14.54 13.31
N GLU A 103 9.01 15.20 12.15
CA GLU A 103 9.71 16.48 12.01
C GLU A 103 9.12 17.54 12.95
N TYR A 104 7.79 17.59 13.07
CA TYR A 104 7.14 18.51 14.00
C TYR A 104 7.49 18.15 15.46
N ALA A 105 7.52 16.87 15.82
CA ALA A 105 7.91 16.44 17.16
C ALA A 105 9.37 16.80 17.47
N ASP A 106 10.28 16.59 16.53
CA ASP A 106 11.70 16.94 16.68
C ASP A 106 11.89 18.44 16.88
N ARG A 107 11.19 19.27 16.11
CA ARG A 107 11.20 20.73 16.31
C ARG A 107 10.69 21.15 17.69
N ARG A 108 9.73 20.42 18.25
CA ARG A 108 9.22 20.66 19.61
C ARG A 108 10.24 20.25 20.66
N MET A 109 10.91 19.12 20.48
CA MET A 109 11.99 18.68 21.39
C MET A 109 13.17 19.65 21.41
N LEU A 110 13.52 20.24 20.25
CA LEU A 110 14.54 21.29 20.19
C LEU A 110 14.17 22.57 20.96
N LYS A 111 12.85 22.80 21.17
CA LYS A 111 12.36 23.91 22.00
C LYS A 111 12.28 23.57 23.49
N GLY A 112 12.73 22.38 23.91
CA GLY A 112 12.78 21.96 25.29
C GLY A 112 11.59 21.12 25.76
N ASP A 113 10.67 20.73 24.88
CA ASP A 113 9.57 19.86 25.27
C ASP A 113 10.07 18.42 25.54
N HIS A 114 9.49 17.81 26.56
CA HIS A 114 9.75 16.38 26.81
C HIS A 114 9.22 15.51 25.66
N ARG A 115 9.95 14.46 25.29
CA ARG A 115 9.67 13.60 24.14
C ARG A 115 8.20 13.17 24.02
N GLN A 116 7.60 12.69 25.12
CA GLN A 116 6.20 12.24 25.12
C GLN A 116 5.23 13.37 24.78
N VAL A 117 5.45 14.57 25.33
CA VAL A 117 4.63 15.76 25.08
C VAL A 117 4.81 16.23 23.62
N ALA A 118 6.04 16.22 23.12
CA ALA A 118 6.34 16.61 21.75
C ALA A 118 5.61 15.73 20.73
N TYR A 119 5.68 14.41 20.87
CA TYR A 119 4.99 13.47 19.96
C TYR A 119 3.47 13.52 20.09
N ALA A 120 2.93 13.59 21.31
CA ALA A 120 1.48 13.74 21.52
C ALA A 120 0.93 15.03 20.89
N THR A 121 1.68 16.13 21.02
CA THR A 121 1.30 17.41 20.43
C THR A 121 1.43 17.37 18.90
N ALA A 122 2.48 16.73 18.38
CA ALA A 122 2.69 16.57 16.96
C ALA A 122 1.54 15.76 16.32
N ALA A 123 1.20 14.60 16.88
CA ALA A 123 0.11 13.76 16.39
C ALA A 123 -1.21 14.54 16.37
N LYS A 124 -1.56 15.21 17.46
CA LYS A 124 -2.80 16.00 17.56
C LYS A 124 -2.85 17.15 16.55
N ARG A 125 -1.73 17.85 16.34
CA ARG A 125 -1.69 19.02 15.47
C ARG A 125 -1.57 18.67 13.99
N MET A 126 -0.88 17.59 13.67
CA MET A 126 -0.68 17.13 12.29
C MET A 126 -1.79 16.20 11.79
N PHE A 127 -2.68 15.75 12.65
CA PHE A 127 -3.80 14.88 12.27
C PHE A 127 -4.63 15.46 11.11
N TRP A 128 -5.09 16.70 11.23
CA TRP A 128 -5.90 17.34 10.19
C TRP A 128 -5.16 17.56 8.87
N PRO A 129 -3.95 18.16 8.86
CA PRO A 129 -3.16 18.30 7.63
C PRO A 129 -2.88 16.98 6.94
N VAL A 130 -2.47 15.94 7.68
CA VAL A 130 -2.19 14.60 7.12
C VAL A 130 -3.46 13.96 6.58
N THR A 131 -4.56 14.00 7.33
CA THR A 131 -5.85 13.47 6.86
C THR A 131 -6.34 14.21 5.62
N ALA A 132 -6.21 15.53 5.56
CA ALA A 132 -6.57 16.32 4.37
C ALA A 132 -5.71 15.96 3.15
N SER A 133 -4.41 15.76 3.34
CA SER A 133 -3.49 15.30 2.27
C SER A 133 -3.91 13.94 1.74
N ILE A 134 -4.18 12.97 2.62
CA ILE A 134 -4.66 11.64 2.24
C ILE A 134 -6.00 11.74 1.50
N ALA A 135 -6.94 12.54 1.99
CA ALA A 135 -8.23 12.75 1.34
C ALA A 135 -8.09 13.33 -0.08
N THR A 136 -7.19 14.29 -0.25
CA THR A 136 -6.89 14.90 -1.57
C THR A 136 -6.29 13.86 -2.52
N THR A 137 -5.36 13.05 -2.05
CA THR A 137 -4.76 11.96 -2.83
C THR A 137 -5.82 10.95 -3.26
N LEU A 138 -6.69 10.54 -2.33
CA LEU A 138 -7.79 9.60 -2.62
C LEU A 138 -8.80 10.21 -3.62
N ALA A 139 -9.09 11.51 -3.51
CA ALA A 139 -9.96 12.20 -4.45
C ALA A 139 -9.41 12.17 -5.89
N ALA A 140 -8.09 12.22 -6.06
CA ALA A 140 -7.45 12.09 -7.36
C ALA A 140 -7.65 10.71 -8.02
N PHE A 141 -7.84 9.66 -7.20
CA PHE A 141 -8.11 8.30 -7.67
C PHE A 141 -9.60 8.00 -7.88
N LEU A 142 -10.53 8.85 -7.38
CA LEU A 142 -11.96 8.62 -7.52
C LEU A 142 -12.42 8.41 -8.97
N PRO A 143 -11.93 9.15 -9.99
CA PRO A 143 -12.35 8.93 -11.38
C PRO A 143 -12.11 7.50 -11.86
N LEU A 144 -11.06 6.82 -11.38
CA LEU A 144 -10.77 5.43 -11.74
C LEU A 144 -11.82 4.44 -11.22
N MET A 145 -12.52 4.77 -10.13
CA MET A 145 -13.58 3.93 -9.59
C MET A 145 -14.85 3.94 -10.44
N PHE A 146 -15.06 5.01 -11.21
CA PHE A 146 -16.24 5.20 -12.05
C PHE A 146 -15.98 4.84 -13.52
N TRP A 147 -14.78 4.35 -13.86
CA TRP A 147 -14.44 3.98 -15.22
C TRP A 147 -15.34 2.85 -15.72
N PRO A 148 -16.03 3.03 -16.89
CA PRO A 148 -16.93 2.01 -17.42
C PRO A 148 -16.17 0.85 -18.10
N GLY A 149 -16.83 -0.30 -18.23
CA GLY A 149 -16.32 -1.44 -18.99
C GLY A 149 -15.54 -2.47 -18.16
N LEU A 150 -14.93 -3.43 -18.85
CA LEU A 150 -14.13 -4.49 -18.24
C LEU A 150 -12.85 -3.93 -17.62
N ASP A 151 -12.22 -2.97 -18.27
CA ASP A 151 -11.02 -2.30 -17.78
C ASP A 151 -11.31 -1.57 -16.47
N GLY A 152 -12.49 -0.95 -16.33
CA GLY A 152 -12.92 -0.30 -15.11
C GLY A 152 -13.04 -1.25 -13.92
N LYS A 153 -13.39 -2.53 -14.15
CA LYS A 153 -13.43 -3.54 -13.08
C LYS A 153 -12.04 -3.82 -12.52
N PHE A 154 -11.02 -3.85 -13.39
CA PHE A 154 -9.63 -4.01 -12.96
C PHE A 154 -9.08 -2.73 -12.33
N MET A 155 -9.39 -1.57 -12.89
CA MET A 155 -8.91 -0.28 -12.38
C MET A 155 -9.42 0.05 -10.98
N ARG A 156 -10.57 -0.47 -10.57
CA ARG A 156 -11.12 -0.27 -9.21
C ARG A 156 -10.26 -0.88 -8.10
N TYR A 157 -9.52 -1.96 -8.39
CA TYR A 157 -8.66 -2.59 -7.40
C TYR A 157 -7.56 -1.65 -6.89
N LEU A 158 -7.04 -0.78 -7.76
CA LEU A 158 -5.95 0.13 -7.43
C LEU A 158 -6.37 1.18 -6.39
N PRO A 159 -7.41 2.03 -6.61
CA PRO A 159 -7.82 3.02 -5.60
C PRO A 159 -8.29 2.39 -4.29
N ILE A 160 -8.96 1.24 -4.33
CA ILE A 160 -9.42 0.55 -3.12
C ILE A 160 -8.22 0.05 -2.31
N THR A 161 -7.19 -0.48 -2.97
CA THR A 161 -5.96 -0.91 -2.31
C THR A 161 -5.23 0.27 -1.68
N VAL A 162 -5.07 1.37 -2.44
CA VAL A 162 -4.45 2.60 -1.92
C VAL A 162 -5.22 3.14 -0.72
N PHE A 163 -6.56 3.16 -0.80
CA PHE A 163 -7.40 3.55 0.33
C PHE A 163 -7.16 2.68 1.56
N ALA A 164 -7.14 1.35 1.39
CA ALA A 164 -6.93 0.42 2.50
C ALA A 164 -5.55 0.62 3.17
N VAL A 165 -4.50 0.83 2.37
CA VAL A 165 -3.13 1.08 2.89
C VAL A 165 -3.05 2.40 3.64
N LEU A 166 -3.60 3.48 3.06
CA LEU A 166 -3.58 4.81 3.69
C LEU A 166 -4.46 4.88 4.93
N ALA A 167 -5.60 4.16 4.95
CA ALA A 167 -6.42 4.01 6.15
C ALA A 167 -5.65 3.27 7.26
N GLY A 168 -4.90 2.22 6.91
CA GLY A 168 -4.02 1.52 7.84
C GLY A 168 -2.93 2.44 8.42
N SER A 169 -2.40 3.34 7.61
CA SER A 169 -1.41 4.34 8.06
C SER A 169 -1.97 5.34 9.07
N LEU A 170 -3.23 5.71 8.93
CA LEU A 170 -3.88 6.64 9.90
C LEU A 170 -4.16 5.97 11.25
N MET A 171 -4.26 4.64 11.29
CA MET A 171 -4.48 3.90 12.54
C MET A 171 -3.19 3.64 13.32
N TYR A 172 -2.04 3.72 12.68
CA TYR A 172 -0.72 3.55 13.25
C TYR A 172 -0.15 4.90 13.70
#